data_d68a93299971f1cf9f5f76f21eadd023
#
_entry.id   d68a93299971f1cf9f5f76f21eadd023
#
_cell.length_a   1.000
_cell.length_b   1.000
_cell.length_c   1.000
_cell.angle_alpha   90.00
_cell.angle_beta   90.00
_cell.angle_gamma   90.00
#
_symmetry.space_group_name_H-M   'P 1'
#
loop_
_entity.id
_entity.type
_entity.pdbx_description
1 polymer ?
#
loop_
_entity_poly.entity_id
_entity_poly.type
_entity_poly.pdbx_seq_one_letter_code
_entity_poly.pdbx_strand_id
1 'polypeptide(L)'
;MKPLVPGVVAAAAILTLAILVSPVTSRAGDDSTVGSSPDATITLSNFQAASVVIGQPDFSSRFPNQDMDTPAADTDTGGFGGVGVGPTGAIYISDYENRRLLGFDAIPSSNDASANFVLGQPDFSSTVQGDAANQMGGQSPVVFKNMLLVADFFNSRVMIWKKAPTTNNVSANIVLGQKTFGTRNGACSAIGMSAPETLSVGGGKLVVTDSSNSRVLIYKKIPKKSGAKPSIVLGQQNLKTCVELNNGNGVSGAPSAANFSYPAGVWTDGTRLVVADEDESRVLIWKKFPKKNFQKADIVLGQPNFTSNVENNNGSGGSGSPSASNMNMPYDGVYSNGTQLFVTDQMNNRVMIWNTFPTVSFTPADIVLGQPNFSCGVEDNDGTGCAMGGVSANNLDEPNGVTQIGNQLIVVDGNSRYLIYDGQ
;
A
#
# COMPACT_ATOMS: atom_id res chain seq x y z
N MET A 1 32.92 90.72 7.01
CA MET A 1 33.75 90.20 8.08
C MET A 1 32.92 89.34 9.00
N LYS A 2 33.21 88.13 8.97
CA LYS A 2 33.09 87.10 9.98
C LYS A 2 32.88 85.73 9.34
N PRO A 3 33.43 84.68 9.87
CA PRO A 3 33.86 83.55 9.12
C PRO A 3 32.83 82.38 9.08
N LEU A 4 32.97 81.56 8.05
CA LEU A 4 32.30 80.31 7.88
C LEU A 4 32.65 79.28 8.97
N VAL A 5 31.67 78.53 9.40
CA VAL A 5 31.80 77.29 10.17
C VAL A 5 31.57 76.11 9.26
N PRO A 6 32.38 75.09 9.20
CA PRO A 6 32.23 73.94 8.28
C PRO A 6 31.23 72.92 8.81
N GLY A 7 30.31 72.51 7.91
CA GLY A 7 29.35 71.45 8.13
C GLY A 7 30.02 70.08 8.12
N VAL A 8 29.60 69.24 9.09
CA VAL A 8 29.97 67.83 9.20
C VAL A 8 29.18 67.02 8.17
N VAL A 9 29.88 66.37 7.24
CA VAL A 9 29.27 65.40 6.29
C VAL A 9 29.36 64.02 6.96
N ALA A 10 28.19 63.48 7.29
CA ALA A 10 28.09 62.09 7.74
C ALA A 10 28.19 61.16 6.53
N ALA A 11 29.24 60.34 6.46
CA ALA A 11 29.38 59.29 5.48
C ALA A 11 28.54 58.06 5.88
N ALA A 12 27.53 57.75 5.11
CA ALA A 12 26.79 56.48 5.22
C ALA A 12 27.61 55.37 4.60
N ALA A 13 28.08 54.42 5.43
CA ALA A 13 28.73 53.20 4.96
C ALA A 13 27.67 52.26 4.45
N ILE A 14 27.63 51.99 3.13
CA ILE A 14 26.87 50.94 2.52
C ILE A 14 27.64 49.63 2.69
N LEU A 15 27.11 48.74 3.54
CA LEU A 15 27.66 47.39 3.72
C LEU A 15 27.12 46.51 2.58
N THR A 16 27.93 46.26 1.56
CA THR A 16 27.64 45.33 0.49
C THR A 16 27.95 43.91 0.97
N LEU A 17 26.90 43.12 1.23
CA LEU A 17 27.00 41.68 1.52
C LEU A 17 27.32 40.93 0.23
N ALA A 18 28.54 40.53 0.02
CA ALA A 18 28.93 39.65 -1.08
C ALA A 18 28.50 38.21 -0.77
N ILE A 19 27.45 37.73 -1.44
CA ILE A 19 27.07 36.31 -1.43
C ILE A 19 28.07 35.58 -2.33
N LEU A 20 28.99 34.84 -1.72
CA LEU A 20 29.88 33.90 -2.40
C LEU A 20 29.03 32.70 -2.89
N VAL A 21 28.60 32.69 -4.14
CA VAL A 21 28.08 31.53 -4.81
C VAL A 21 29.26 30.67 -5.25
N SER A 22 29.53 29.60 -4.52
CA SER A 22 30.48 28.59 -4.95
C SER A 22 29.90 27.82 -6.14
N PRO A 23 30.65 27.58 -7.22
CA PRO A 23 30.16 26.76 -8.32
C PRO A 23 30.02 25.31 -7.86
N VAL A 24 28.79 24.77 -7.93
CA VAL A 24 28.54 23.34 -7.79
C VAL A 24 29.13 22.64 -9.02
N THR A 25 30.30 22.04 -8.86
CA THR A 25 30.83 21.13 -9.85
C THR A 25 30.00 19.86 -9.82
N SER A 26 29.24 19.60 -10.88
CA SER A 26 28.57 18.34 -11.11
C SER A 26 29.63 17.23 -11.25
N ARG A 27 29.77 16.41 -10.21
CA ARG A 27 30.45 15.12 -10.30
C ARG A 27 29.49 14.15 -10.98
N ALA A 28 29.78 13.79 -12.21
CA ALA A 28 29.19 12.62 -12.86
C ALA A 28 29.74 11.36 -12.16
N GLY A 29 28.84 10.48 -11.71
CA GLY A 29 29.16 9.12 -11.30
C GLY A 29 29.22 8.92 -9.77
N ASP A 30 28.05 8.81 -9.15
CA ASP A 30 27.91 7.93 -7.99
C ASP A 30 26.51 7.30 -8.06
N ASP A 31 26.46 6.02 -8.41
CA ASP A 31 25.26 5.17 -8.41
C ASP A 31 25.02 4.66 -6.99
N SER A 32 25.02 5.57 -6.03
CA SER A 32 24.76 5.29 -4.63
C SER A 32 23.33 5.70 -4.27
N THR A 33 22.45 4.70 -4.21
CA THR A 33 21.35 4.57 -3.26
C THR A 33 20.48 5.81 -3.03
N VAL A 34 19.61 6.13 -3.95
CA VAL A 34 18.35 6.77 -3.59
C VAL A 34 17.35 5.64 -3.29
N GLY A 35 17.53 4.96 -2.18
CA GLY A 35 16.43 4.46 -1.40
C GLY A 35 15.69 5.72 -0.94
N SER A 36 14.39 5.80 -1.13
CA SER A 36 13.59 6.79 -0.42
C SER A 36 14.04 6.78 1.03
N SER A 37 14.41 7.95 1.57
CA SER A 37 14.57 8.09 3.02
C SER A 37 13.32 7.48 3.65
N PRO A 38 13.43 6.63 4.68
CA PRO A 38 12.25 6.14 5.36
C PRO A 38 11.40 7.35 5.73
N ASP A 39 10.09 7.29 5.47
CA ASP A 39 9.19 8.35 5.89
C ASP A 39 9.35 8.57 7.39
N ALA A 40 9.27 9.83 7.82
CA ALA A 40 9.31 10.15 9.24
C ALA A 40 8.15 9.46 9.97
N THR A 41 8.31 9.21 11.27
CA THR A 41 7.20 8.72 12.08
C THR A 41 6.04 9.71 12.03
N ILE A 42 4.83 9.18 11.88
CA ILE A 42 3.59 9.96 11.93
C ILE A 42 2.93 9.79 13.30
N THR A 43 2.49 10.89 13.92
CA THR A 43 1.72 10.84 15.17
C THR A 43 0.24 10.88 14.85
N LEU A 44 -0.49 9.85 15.28
CA LEU A 44 -1.94 9.74 15.13
C LEU A 44 -2.58 9.43 16.49
N SER A 45 -3.87 9.67 16.62
CA SER A 45 -4.67 9.32 17.80
C SER A 45 -5.75 8.30 17.45
N ASN A 46 -6.24 7.56 18.46
CA ASN A 46 -7.37 6.66 18.25
C ASN A 46 -8.57 7.42 17.71
N PHE A 47 -9.29 6.80 16.78
CA PHE A 47 -10.50 7.35 16.18
C PHE A 47 -10.33 8.75 15.61
N GLN A 48 -9.13 9.07 15.12
CA GLN A 48 -8.83 10.36 14.49
C GLN A 48 -9.71 10.53 13.26
N ALA A 49 -10.22 11.76 13.04
CA ALA A 49 -10.92 12.12 11.82
C ALA A 49 -9.95 12.30 10.65
N ALA A 50 -10.32 11.84 9.47
CA ALA A 50 -9.66 12.19 8.22
C ALA A 50 -9.89 13.68 7.91
N SER A 51 -8.93 14.27 7.19
CA SER A 51 -8.98 15.69 6.77
C SER A 51 -9.46 15.87 5.34
N VAL A 52 -9.30 14.86 4.49
CA VAL A 52 -9.70 14.87 3.08
C VAL A 52 -10.28 13.53 2.69
N VAL A 53 -11.30 13.54 1.83
CA VAL A 53 -11.85 12.35 1.16
C VAL A 53 -11.70 12.49 -0.36
N ILE A 54 -11.21 11.42 -1.01
CA ILE A 54 -11.12 11.30 -2.47
C ILE A 54 -12.15 10.28 -2.93
N GLY A 55 -12.78 10.49 -4.09
CA GLY A 55 -13.79 9.62 -4.69
C GLY A 55 -15.21 9.90 -4.22
N GLN A 56 -15.39 10.77 -3.22
CA GLN A 56 -16.69 11.15 -2.68
C GLN A 56 -16.75 12.67 -2.44
N PRO A 57 -17.92 13.31 -2.57
CA PRO A 57 -18.08 14.75 -2.36
C PRO A 57 -17.89 15.20 -0.91
N ASP A 58 -18.14 14.30 0.04
CA ASP A 58 -17.99 14.55 1.47
C ASP A 58 -17.77 13.23 2.26
N PHE A 59 -17.54 13.36 3.57
CA PHE A 59 -17.27 12.20 4.44
C PHE A 59 -18.51 11.33 4.75
N SER A 60 -19.70 11.77 4.41
CA SER A 60 -20.95 11.05 4.65
C SER A 60 -21.45 10.27 3.43
N SER A 61 -20.83 10.49 2.29
CA SER A 61 -21.13 9.82 1.02
C SER A 61 -20.35 8.51 0.90
N ARG A 62 -20.96 7.50 0.27
CA ARG A 62 -20.39 6.14 0.16
C ARG A 62 -20.75 5.36 -1.09
N PHE A 63 -21.51 5.95 -2.00
CA PHE A 63 -21.97 5.19 -3.17
C PHE A 63 -20.91 5.14 -4.26
N PRO A 64 -20.66 3.97 -4.86
CA PRO A 64 -19.76 3.83 -6.01
C PRO A 64 -20.09 4.86 -7.09
N ASN A 65 -19.06 5.46 -7.67
CA ASN A 65 -19.21 6.53 -8.67
C ASN A 65 -20.14 7.68 -8.25
N GLN A 66 -20.26 7.95 -6.92
CA GLN A 66 -21.19 8.98 -6.40
C GLN A 66 -22.65 8.76 -6.88
N ASP A 67 -23.09 7.51 -6.96
CA ASP A 67 -24.41 7.08 -7.46
C ASP A 67 -24.67 7.43 -8.95
N MET A 68 -23.60 7.61 -9.74
CA MET A 68 -23.70 7.85 -11.18
C MET A 68 -23.54 6.57 -11.97
N ASP A 69 -24.30 6.41 -13.07
CA ASP A 69 -24.18 5.26 -13.99
C ASP A 69 -22.82 5.23 -14.74
N THR A 70 -22.15 6.38 -14.85
CA THR A 70 -20.91 6.54 -15.61
C THR A 70 -19.85 7.17 -14.70
N PRO A 71 -18.67 6.55 -14.58
CA PRO A 71 -17.61 7.12 -13.77
C PRO A 71 -17.07 8.43 -14.36
N ALA A 72 -16.51 9.28 -13.50
CA ALA A 72 -15.89 10.55 -13.85
C ALA A 72 -14.45 10.65 -13.27
N ALA A 73 -13.82 11.80 -13.36
CA ALA A 73 -12.45 12.00 -12.86
C ALA A 73 -12.37 12.12 -11.33
N ASP A 74 -13.47 12.44 -10.68
CA ASP A 74 -13.64 12.64 -9.24
C ASP A 74 -14.39 11.50 -8.54
N THR A 75 -14.78 10.44 -9.29
CA THR A 75 -15.53 9.29 -8.76
C THR A 75 -14.67 8.04 -8.66
N ASP A 76 -14.97 7.23 -7.67
CA ASP A 76 -14.30 5.96 -7.38
C ASP A 76 -15.34 4.90 -6.99
N THR A 77 -15.01 3.62 -7.20
CA THR A 77 -15.81 2.47 -6.77
C THR A 77 -15.23 1.78 -5.55
N GLY A 78 -14.26 2.40 -4.89
CA GLY A 78 -13.43 1.75 -3.91
C GLY A 78 -12.21 1.11 -4.55
N GLY A 79 -11.15 1.03 -3.78
CA GLY A 79 -9.87 0.48 -4.20
C GLY A 79 -9.49 -0.71 -3.35
N PHE A 80 -8.60 -1.50 -3.91
CA PHE A 80 -7.85 -2.51 -3.18
C PHE A 80 -6.37 -2.15 -3.24
N GLY A 81 -5.63 -2.51 -2.20
CA GLY A 81 -4.22 -2.22 -2.10
C GLY A 81 -3.90 -0.78 -1.71
N GLY A 82 -2.66 -0.40 -1.83
CA GLY A 82 -2.16 0.91 -1.39
C GLY A 82 -2.20 1.97 -2.48
N VAL A 83 -1.59 3.09 -2.17
CA VAL A 83 -1.41 4.22 -3.09
C VAL A 83 0.02 4.22 -3.62
N GLY A 84 0.19 4.29 -4.93
CA GLY A 84 1.49 4.48 -5.56
C GLY A 84 1.92 5.95 -5.49
N VAL A 85 3.12 6.21 -4.97
CA VAL A 85 3.63 7.57 -4.82
C VAL A 85 4.83 7.81 -5.72
N GLY A 86 4.69 8.70 -6.67
CA GLY A 86 5.74 9.07 -7.62
C GLY A 86 6.76 10.05 -7.05
N PRO A 87 7.96 10.14 -7.66
CA PRO A 87 9.04 10.99 -7.16
C PRO A 87 8.75 12.49 -7.26
N THR A 88 7.75 12.88 -8.05
CA THR A 88 7.28 14.28 -8.20
C THR A 88 6.13 14.63 -7.28
N GLY A 89 5.70 13.69 -6.42
CA GLY A 89 4.49 13.84 -5.58
C GLY A 89 3.20 13.36 -6.25
N ALA A 90 3.25 12.96 -7.52
CA ALA A 90 2.08 12.35 -8.17
C ALA A 90 1.66 11.08 -7.46
N ILE A 91 0.37 10.87 -7.28
CA ILE A 91 -0.19 9.65 -6.69
C ILE A 91 -1.03 8.89 -7.71
N TYR A 92 -1.08 7.58 -7.52
CA TYR A 92 -1.88 6.63 -8.31
C TYR A 92 -2.76 5.86 -7.34
N ILE A 93 -4.05 5.94 -7.51
CA ILE A 93 -5.04 5.20 -6.72
C ILE A 93 -5.79 4.19 -7.58
N SER A 94 -6.19 3.10 -7.00
CA SER A 94 -6.97 2.06 -7.67
C SER A 94 -8.45 2.44 -7.70
N ASP A 95 -9.06 2.35 -8.86
CA ASP A 95 -10.51 2.43 -9.04
C ASP A 95 -10.95 1.09 -9.63
N TYR A 96 -11.17 0.15 -8.72
CA TYR A 96 -11.16 -1.28 -8.98
C TYR A 96 -12.25 -1.75 -9.95
N GLU A 97 -13.50 -1.45 -9.68
CA GLU A 97 -14.60 -1.92 -10.53
C GLU A 97 -14.63 -1.19 -11.87
N ASN A 98 -14.13 0.05 -11.91
CA ASN A 98 -13.94 0.80 -13.15
C ASN A 98 -12.68 0.36 -13.93
N ARG A 99 -11.90 -0.59 -13.40
CA ARG A 99 -10.72 -1.20 -14.05
C ARG A 99 -9.69 -0.19 -14.49
N ARG A 100 -9.37 0.77 -13.61
CA ARG A 100 -8.46 1.86 -13.92
C ARG A 100 -7.64 2.28 -12.70
N LEU A 101 -6.60 3.02 -12.95
CA LEU A 101 -5.95 3.85 -11.94
C LEU A 101 -6.27 5.31 -12.21
N LEU A 102 -6.64 6.04 -11.19
CA LEU A 102 -6.72 7.49 -11.21
C LEU A 102 -5.37 8.06 -10.78
N GLY A 103 -4.88 9.01 -11.57
CA GLY A 103 -3.60 9.68 -11.31
C GLY A 103 -3.80 11.16 -10.98
N PHE A 104 -3.18 11.60 -9.88
CA PHE A 104 -3.16 12.99 -9.45
C PHE A 104 -1.73 13.50 -9.47
N ASP A 105 -1.52 14.75 -9.92
CA ASP A 105 -0.18 15.35 -9.98
C ASP A 105 0.42 15.63 -8.60
N ALA A 106 -0.44 15.73 -7.57
CA ALA A 106 -0.07 15.87 -6.16
C ALA A 106 -1.15 15.24 -5.28
N ILE A 107 -0.86 15.02 -4.00
CA ILE A 107 -1.86 14.60 -3.03
C ILE A 107 -2.97 15.65 -2.96
N PRO A 108 -4.25 15.25 -3.14
CA PRO A 108 -5.37 16.16 -3.00
C PRO A 108 -5.45 16.82 -1.62
N SER A 109 -5.76 18.11 -1.59
CA SER A 109 -5.93 18.91 -0.37
C SER A 109 -7.38 19.33 -0.11
N SER A 110 -8.30 18.85 -0.94
CA SER A 110 -9.74 19.09 -0.82
C SER A 110 -10.50 17.82 -1.17
N ASN A 111 -11.71 17.70 -0.62
CA ASN A 111 -12.63 16.65 -0.99
C ASN A 111 -12.97 16.73 -2.48
N ASP A 112 -13.42 15.61 -3.05
CA ASP A 112 -13.93 15.54 -4.41
C ASP A 112 -12.94 16.00 -5.50
N ALA A 113 -11.65 15.82 -5.23
CA ALA A 113 -10.63 16.25 -6.18
C ALA A 113 -10.67 15.38 -7.44
N SER A 114 -10.71 16.03 -8.60
CA SER A 114 -10.63 15.33 -9.89
C SER A 114 -9.22 14.87 -10.20
N ALA A 115 -9.09 13.63 -10.68
CA ALA A 115 -7.84 13.11 -11.19
C ALA A 115 -7.36 13.85 -12.44
N ASN A 116 -6.05 13.94 -12.63
CA ASN A 116 -5.43 14.62 -13.77
C ASN A 116 -5.30 13.70 -14.99
N PHE A 117 -5.17 12.39 -14.75
CA PHE A 117 -5.04 11.39 -15.82
C PHE A 117 -5.55 10.02 -15.36
N VAL A 118 -5.81 9.13 -16.33
CA VAL A 118 -6.30 7.77 -16.11
C VAL A 118 -5.43 6.75 -16.83
N LEU A 119 -5.16 5.61 -16.17
CA LEU A 119 -4.48 4.44 -16.77
C LEU A 119 -5.42 3.24 -16.75
N GLY A 120 -5.29 2.37 -17.74
CA GLY A 120 -6.14 1.18 -17.88
C GLY A 120 -7.40 1.40 -18.71
N GLN A 121 -7.79 2.66 -18.89
CA GLN A 121 -8.91 3.09 -19.72
C GLN A 121 -8.50 4.23 -20.66
N PRO A 122 -9.16 4.43 -21.81
CA PRO A 122 -8.85 5.51 -22.73
C PRO A 122 -9.20 6.90 -22.17
N ASP A 123 -10.22 6.98 -21.33
CA ASP A 123 -10.74 8.20 -20.71
C ASP A 123 -11.39 7.90 -19.35
N PHE A 124 -11.89 8.93 -18.68
CA PHE A 124 -12.49 8.80 -17.34
C PHE A 124 -13.88 8.14 -17.32
N SER A 125 -14.56 8.05 -18.44
CA SER A 125 -15.91 7.50 -18.52
C SER A 125 -15.96 6.03 -18.96
N SER A 126 -14.83 5.50 -19.42
CA SER A 126 -14.72 4.12 -19.89
C SER A 126 -14.45 3.13 -18.76
N THR A 127 -15.06 1.91 -18.88
CA THR A 127 -14.90 0.80 -17.92
C THR A 127 -14.62 -0.54 -18.62
N VAL A 128 -14.07 -0.50 -19.84
CA VAL A 128 -13.90 -1.68 -20.69
C VAL A 128 -12.90 -2.66 -20.09
N GLN A 129 -13.33 -3.89 -19.90
CA GLN A 129 -12.44 -4.97 -19.50
C GLN A 129 -11.53 -5.37 -20.66
N GLY A 130 -10.23 -5.52 -20.40
CA GLY A 130 -9.27 -5.95 -21.40
C GLY A 130 -7.96 -6.42 -20.81
N ASP A 131 -7.11 -6.97 -21.66
CA ASP A 131 -5.82 -7.57 -21.31
C ASP A 131 -4.64 -7.04 -22.14
N ALA A 132 -4.85 -5.99 -22.93
CA ALA A 132 -3.79 -5.29 -23.65
C ALA A 132 -2.82 -4.58 -22.70
N ALA A 133 -1.74 -4.01 -23.25
CA ALA A 133 -0.71 -3.34 -22.43
C ALA A 133 -1.17 -2.02 -21.81
N ASN A 134 -2.27 -1.45 -22.27
CA ASN A 134 -2.92 -0.23 -21.77
C ASN A 134 -4.29 -0.48 -21.13
N GLN A 135 -4.61 -1.74 -20.84
CA GLN A 135 -5.83 -2.15 -20.14
C GLN A 135 -5.46 -2.92 -18.88
N MET A 136 -6.28 -2.84 -17.86
CA MET A 136 -6.06 -3.55 -16.60
C MET A 136 -7.38 -3.90 -15.93
N GLY A 137 -7.32 -4.86 -15.01
CA GLY A 137 -8.38 -5.13 -14.07
C GLY A 137 -8.18 -4.39 -12.74
N GLY A 138 -7.17 -3.56 -12.66
CA GLY A 138 -6.81 -2.60 -11.62
C GLY A 138 -6.60 -3.19 -10.23
N GLN A 139 -5.47 -2.86 -9.58
CA GLN A 139 -5.30 -3.14 -8.15
C GLN A 139 -4.19 -2.28 -7.54
N SER A 140 -3.28 -2.90 -6.82
CA SER A 140 -2.29 -2.24 -5.99
C SER A 140 -1.18 -1.60 -6.83
N PRO A 141 -1.14 -0.27 -6.96
CA PRO A 141 -0.04 0.42 -7.61
C PRO A 141 1.11 0.65 -6.63
N VAL A 142 2.34 0.48 -7.09
CA VAL A 142 3.56 0.86 -6.38
C VAL A 142 4.48 1.62 -7.32
N VAL A 143 5.00 2.76 -6.87
CA VAL A 143 6.05 3.47 -7.59
C VAL A 143 7.40 3.26 -6.92
N PHE A 144 8.38 2.84 -7.70
CA PHE A 144 9.76 2.71 -7.23
C PHE A 144 10.69 3.49 -8.14
N LYS A 145 11.38 4.48 -7.58
CA LYS A 145 12.14 5.47 -8.35
C LYS A 145 11.19 6.17 -9.34
N ASN A 146 11.30 5.90 -10.62
CA ASN A 146 10.41 6.45 -11.64
C ASN A 146 9.68 5.35 -12.42
N MET A 147 9.52 4.16 -11.85
CA MET A 147 8.76 3.06 -12.44
C MET A 147 7.43 2.92 -11.71
N LEU A 148 6.34 2.72 -12.45
CA LEU A 148 5.06 2.27 -11.89
C LEU A 148 4.97 0.75 -12.08
N LEU A 149 4.61 0.05 -11.01
CA LEU A 149 4.28 -1.38 -11.00
C LEU A 149 2.86 -1.53 -10.49
N VAL A 150 2.09 -2.39 -11.11
CA VAL A 150 0.67 -2.63 -10.75
C VAL A 150 0.41 -4.12 -10.71
N ALA A 151 -0.12 -4.62 -9.59
CA ALA A 151 -0.73 -5.94 -9.54
C ALA A 151 -2.07 -5.85 -10.29
N ASP A 152 -2.22 -6.61 -11.36
CA ASP A 152 -3.40 -6.65 -12.22
C ASP A 152 -4.14 -7.96 -11.95
N PHE A 153 -4.91 -7.95 -10.87
CA PHE A 153 -5.59 -9.08 -10.25
C PHE A 153 -6.43 -9.89 -11.24
N PHE A 154 -7.40 -9.26 -11.90
CA PHE A 154 -8.30 -9.94 -12.82
C PHE A 154 -7.61 -10.52 -14.05
N ASN A 155 -6.46 -9.99 -14.42
CA ASN A 155 -5.67 -10.49 -15.53
C ASN A 155 -4.52 -11.40 -15.09
N SER A 156 -4.41 -11.72 -13.79
CA SER A 156 -3.41 -12.64 -13.21
C SER A 156 -1.97 -12.29 -13.62
N ARG A 157 -1.60 -11.00 -13.48
CA ARG A 157 -0.30 -10.49 -13.93
C ARG A 157 0.17 -9.29 -13.12
N VAL A 158 1.44 -8.93 -13.26
CA VAL A 158 1.97 -7.63 -12.83
C VAL A 158 2.38 -6.84 -14.06
N MET A 159 1.94 -5.60 -14.15
CA MET A 159 2.28 -4.65 -15.21
C MET A 159 3.36 -3.69 -14.72
N ILE A 160 4.33 -3.36 -15.58
CA ILE A 160 5.42 -2.44 -15.23
C ILE A 160 5.60 -1.40 -16.34
N TRP A 161 5.51 -0.13 -15.96
CA TRP A 161 5.93 1.02 -16.75
C TRP A 161 7.34 1.42 -16.32
N LYS A 162 8.29 1.47 -17.28
CA LYS A 162 9.68 1.89 -17.02
C LYS A 162 9.80 3.36 -16.62
N LYS A 163 8.80 4.15 -16.96
CA LYS A 163 8.57 5.53 -16.52
C LYS A 163 7.14 5.64 -16.08
N ALA A 164 6.92 6.08 -14.85
CA ALA A 164 5.59 6.31 -14.31
C ALA A 164 4.82 7.32 -15.19
N PRO A 165 3.65 6.93 -15.74
CA PRO A 165 2.90 7.79 -16.66
C PRO A 165 2.23 8.95 -15.92
N THR A 166 2.14 10.09 -16.59
CA THR A 166 1.40 11.29 -16.16
C THR A 166 0.38 11.76 -17.22
N THR A 167 -0.02 10.85 -18.10
CA THR A 167 -1.02 11.10 -19.15
C THR A 167 -1.87 9.86 -19.35
N ASN A 168 -3.06 10.04 -19.95
CA ASN A 168 -4.03 8.97 -20.13
C ASN A 168 -3.49 7.79 -20.96
N ASN A 169 -3.97 6.60 -20.64
CA ASN A 169 -3.94 5.40 -21.47
C ASN A 169 -2.56 4.95 -21.95
N VAL A 170 -1.50 5.25 -21.19
CA VAL A 170 -0.12 4.84 -21.54
C VAL A 170 0.04 3.33 -21.35
N SER A 171 0.57 2.66 -22.37
CA SER A 171 0.84 1.22 -22.32
C SER A 171 2.00 0.87 -21.40
N ALA A 172 1.84 -0.21 -20.62
CA ALA A 172 2.91 -0.82 -19.86
C ALA A 172 4.00 -1.42 -20.78
N ASN A 173 5.22 -1.50 -20.28
CA ASN A 173 6.36 -1.99 -21.06
C ASN A 173 6.68 -3.46 -20.80
N ILE A 174 6.33 -3.98 -19.62
CA ILE A 174 6.70 -5.32 -19.15
C ILE A 174 5.49 -5.95 -18.47
N VAL A 175 5.31 -7.26 -18.67
CA VAL A 175 4.33 -8.08 -17.95
C VAL A 175 5.03 -9.23 -17.24
N LEU A 176 4.67 -9.47 -15.97
CA LEU A 176 5.07 -10.65 -15.20
C LEU A 176 3.83 -11.51 -14.94
N GLY A 177 4.01 -12.79 -14.66
CA GLY A 177 2.91 -13.76 -14.56
C GLY A 177 2.54 -14.37 -15.91
N GLN A 178 2.93 -13.71 -17.00
CA GLN A 178 2.65 -14.12 -18.38
C GLN A 178 3.85 -13.81 -19.27
N LYS A 179 3.91 -14.44 -20.45
CA LYS A 179 4.99 -14.20 -21.43
C LYS A 179 4.80 -12.90 -22.20
N THR A 180 3.56 -12.56 -22.51
CA THR A 180 3.16 -11.39 -23.32
C THR A 180 1.85 -10.83 -22.76
N PHE A 181 1.53 -9.59 -23.12
CA PHE A 181 0.18 -9.04 -22.94
C PHE A 181 -0.84 -9.76 -23.83
N GLY A 182 -2.13 -9.55 -23.62
CA GLY A 182 -3.20 -10.19 -24.37
C GLY A 182 -3.56 -11.58 -23.85
N THR A 183 -3.29 -11.88 -22.60
CA THR A 183 -3.72 -13.07 -21.88
C THR A 183 -4.12 -12.73 -20.46
N ARG A 184 -5.02 -13.50 -19.86
CA ARG A 184 -5.51 -13.31 -18.49
C ARG A 184 -5.69 -14.61 -17.70
N ASN A 185 -5.12 -15.71 -18.16
CA ASN A 185 -5.27 -17.00 -17.50
C ASN A 185 -4.33 -17.10 -16.30
N GLY A 186 -4.89 -17.28 -15.13
CA GLY A 186 -4.14 -17.64 -13.92
C GLY A 186 -3.45 -18.99 -14.10
N ALA A 187 -2.25 -19.13 -13.52
CA ALA A 187 -1.49 -20.36 -13.65
C ALA A 187 -0.58 -20.60 -12.45
N CYS A 188 -0.60 -21.82 -11.94
CA CYS A 188 0.41 -22.35 -11.05
C CYS A 188 1.62 -22.85 -11.83
N SER A 189 2.58 -22.00 -12.07
CA SER A 189 3.78 -22.37 -12.83
C SER A 189 5.01 -21.57 -12.40
N ALA A 190 6.16 -21.86 -13.00
CA ALA A 190 7.40 -21.14 -12.66
C ALA A 190 7.41 -19.66 -13.01
N ILE A 191 6.54 -19.20 -13.90
CA ILE A 191 6.38 -17.78 -14.28
C ILE A 191 4.94 -17.29 -14.13
N GLY A 192 3.95 -18.20 -14.04
CA GLY A 192 2.53 -17.87 -13.93
C GLY A 192 2.19 -17.31 -12.55
N MET A 193 1.08 -16.61 -12.48
CA MET A 193 0.45 -16.08 -11.28
C MET A 193 -1.06 -16.34 -11.36
N SER A 194 -1.75 -16.30 -10.24
CA SER A 194 -3.21 -16.34 -10.18
C SER A 194 -3.68 -15.34 -9.13
N ALA A 195 -4.46 -14.34 -9.57
CA ALA A 195 -4.97 -13.27 -8.73
C ALA A 195 -3.87 -12.65 -7.82
N PRO A 196 -2.82 -12.01 -8.39
CA PRO A 196 -1.88 -11.26 -7.57
C PRO A 196 -2.58 -10.03 -6.96
N GLU A 197 -2.60 -9.95 -5.62
CA GLU A 197 -3.27 -8.88 -4.87
C GLU A 197 -2.38 -7.64 -4.77
N THR A 198 -1.27 -7.77 -4.05
CA THR A 198 -0.39 -6.66 -3.76
C THR A 198 1.04 -6.92 -4.19
N LEU A 199 1.80 -5.86 -4.24
CA LEU A 199 3.23 -5.93 -4.47
C LEU A 199 3.98 -4.87 -3.65
N SER A 200 5.23 -5.13 -3.37
CA SER A 200 6.09 -4.20 -2.65
C SER A 200 7.49 -4.20 -3.24
N VAL A 201 8.15 -3.03 -3.23
CA VAL A 201 9.52 -2.89 -3.69
C VAL A 201 10.39 -2.27 -2.62
N GLY A 202 11.38 -3.02 -2.14
CA GLY A 202 12.36 -2.54 -1.16
C GLY A 202 13.77 -3.00 -1.49
N GLY A 203 14.77 -2.12 -1.40
CA GLY A 203 16.16 -2.44 -1.73
C GLY A 203 16.34 -2.97 -3.16
N GLY A 204 15.49 -2.52 -4.11
CA GLY A 204 15.49 -2.96 -5.51
C GLY A 204 14.98 -4.37 -5.76
N LYS A 205 14.41 -5.03 -4.75
CA LYS A 205 13.74 -6.33 -4.84
C LYS A 205 12.24 -6.10 -5.04
N LEU A 206 11.60 -6.93 -5.85
CA LEU A 206 10.14 -6.95 -6.01
C LEU A 206 9.59 -8.19 -5.30
N VAL A 207 8.57 -7.99 -4.49
CA VAL A 207 7.78 -9.04 -3.85
C VAL A 207 6.33 -8.91 -4.34
N VAL A 208 5.71 -10.03 -4.65
CA VAL A 208 4.33 -10.09 -5.16
C VAL A 208 3.58 -11.19 -4.40
N THR A 209 2.41 -10.89 -3.87
CA THR A 209 1.49 -11.91 -3.39
C THR A 209 0.80 -12.55 -4.60
N ASP A 210 0.87 -13.85 -4.68
CA ASP A 210 0.22 -14.68 -5.71
C ASP A 210 -0.87 -15.48 -5.01
N SER A 211 -1.93 -14.74 -4.63
CA SER A 211 -2.85 -15.06 -3.55
C SER A 211 -3.64 -16.35 -3.79
N SER A 212 -4.26 -16.50 -4.96
CA SER A 212 -4.96 -17.76 -5.32
C SER A 212 -4.04 -18.96 -5.53
N ASN A 213 -2.74 -18.76 -5.55
CA ASN A 213 -1.72 -19.82 -5.55
C ASN A 213 -1.10 -20.06 -4.17
N SER A 214 -1.63 -19.41 -3.12
CA SER A 214 -1.18 -19.52 -1.71
C SER A 214 0.33 -19.38 -1.57
N ARG A 215 0.92 -18.34 -2.23
CA ARG A 215 2.36 -18.11 -2.24
C ARG A 215 2.75 -16.65 -2.42
N VAL A 216 3.96 -16.33 -2.00
CA VAL A 216 4.60 -15.03 -2.24
C VAL A 216 5.81 -15.22 -3.14
N LEU A 217 5.88 -14.44 -4.22
CA LEU A 217 6.93 -14.51 -5.23
C LEU A 217 7.94 -13.38 -5.03
N ILE A 218 9.23 -13.72 -4.99
CA ILE A 218 10.31 -12.77 -4.78
C ILE A 218 11.23 -12.72 -5.99
N TYR A 219 11.38 -11.53 -6.56
CA TYR A 219 12.38 -11.19 -7.56
C TYR A 219 13.51 -10.42 -6.89
N LYS A 220 14.74 -10.96 -6.92
CA LYS A 220 15.93 -10.31 -6.30
C LYS A 220 16.28 -8.95 -6.93
N LYS A 221 15.75 -8.65 -8.10
CA LYS A 221 15.82 -7.36 -8.82
C LYS A 221 14.52 -7.18 -9.60
N ILE A 222 14.08 -5.94 -9.77
CA ILE A 222 12.93 -5.66 -10.63
C ILE A 222 13.23 -6.16 -12.05
N PRO A 223 12.36 -7.00 -12.63
CA PRO A 223 12.56 -7.56 -13.98
C PRO A 223 12.58 -6.47 -15.06
N LYS A 224 13.46 -6.67 -16.05
CA LYS A 224 13.61 -5.75 -17.19
C LYS A 224 12.97 -6.28 -18.48
N LYS A 225 12.37 -7.47 -18.44
CA LYS A 225 11.68 -8.12 -19.58
C LYS A 225 10.49 -8.94 -19.11
N SER A 226 9.49 -9.08 -19.99
CA SER A 226 8.30 -9.88 -19.76
C SER A 226 8.62 -11.36 -19.55
N GLY A 227 7.72 -12.05 -18.81
CA GLY A 227 7.85 -13.48 -18.53
C GLY A 227 9.03 -13.84 -17.63
N ALA A 228 9.59 -12.90 -16.90
CA ALA A 228 10.70 -13.16 -16.00
C ALA A 228 10.25 -14.09 -14.84
N LYS A 229 11.16 -14.99 -14.47
CA LYS A 229 10.92 -15.95 -13.38
C LYS A 229 11.33 -15.35 -12.04
N PRO A 230 10.53 -15.51 -10.96
CA PRO A 230 10.94 -15.16 -9.60
C PRO A 230 12.11 -16.03 -9.14
N SER A 231 12.86 -15.52 -8.17
CA SER A 231 14.06 -16.19 -7.63
C SER A 231 13.77 -17.06 -6.43
N ILE A 232 12.74 -16.71 -5.66
CA ILE A 232 12.35 -17.36 -4.40
C ILE A 232 10.82 -17.41 -4.35
N VAL A 233 10.27 -18.46 -3.74
CA VAL A 233 8.85 -18.57 -3.40
C VAL A 233 8.72 -18.88 -1.91
N LEU A 234 7.84 -18.15 -1.23
CA LEU A 234 7.39 -18.46 0.13
C LEU A 234 6.02 -19.12 0.08
N GLY A 235 5.67 -19.87 1.11
CA GLY A 235 4.43 -20.67 1.15
C GLY A 235 4.55 -22.03 0.45
N GLN A 236 5.50 -22.14 -0.51
CA GLN A 236 5.68 -23.34 -1.33
C GLN A 236 7.16 -23.74 -1.39
N GLN A 237 7.45 -25.05 -1.58
CA GLN A 237 8.81 -25.56 -1.72
C GLN A 237 9.45 -25.14 -3.06
N ASN A 238 8.65 -24.97 -4.09
CA ASN A 238 9.12 -24.64 -5.42
C ASN A 238 8.06 -23.84 -6.20
N LEU A 239 8.45 -23.27 -7.32
CA LEU A 239 7.60 -22.39 -8.14
C LEU A 239 6.46 -23.08 -8.93
N LYS A 240 6.33 -24.40 -8.80
CA LYS A 240 5.30 -25.17 -9.51
C LYS A 240 4.28 -25.81 -8.56
N THR A 241 4.44 -25.59 -7.27
CA THR A 241 3.52 -26.02 -6.21
C THR A 241 2.66 -24.83 -5.80
N CYS A 242 1.35 -25.03 -5.63
CA CYS A 242 0.37 -24.02 -5.23
C CYS A 242 -0.69 -24.69 -4.38
N VAL A 243 -0.29 -25.17 -3.24
CA VAL A 243 -1.16 -25.88 -2.30
C VAL A 243 -1.40 -24.96 -1.11
N GLU A 244 -2.64 -24.72 -0.82
CA GLU A 244 -3.08 -23.97 0.36
C GLU A 244 -2.53 -24.64 1.62
N LEU A 245 -2.00 -23.83 2.54
CA LEU A 245 -1.38 -24.32 3.79
C LEU A 245 -0.40 -25.47 3.58
N ASN A 246 0.42 -25.38 2.53
CA ASN A 246 1.36 -26.44 2.17
C ASN A 246 2.22 -26.89 3.38
N ASN A 247 2.16 -28.16 3.73
CA ASN A 247 2.87 -28.75 4.88
C ASN A 247 4.38 -29.03 4.63
N GLY A 248 4.90 -28.65 3.46
CA GLY A 248 6.29 -28.91 3.08
C GLY A 248 6.48 -30.11 2.17
N ASN A 249 5.44 -30.91 1.92
CA ASN A 249 5.47 -32.09 1.05
C ASN A 249 4.53 -31.96 -0.17
N GLY A 250 3.98 -30.75 -0.42
CA GLY A 250 3.03 -30.50 -1.50
C GLY A 250 1.62 -30.99 -1.20
N VAL A 251 1.27 -31.10 0.07
CA VAL A 251 -0.06 -31.49 0.58
C VAL A 251 -0.53 -30.40 1.55
N SER A 252 -1.83 -30.11 1.56
CA SER A 252 -2.44 -29.20 2.53
C SER A 252 -2.26 -29.71 3.96
N GLY A 253 -2.07 -28.77 4.90
CA GLY A 253 -1.83 -29.08 6.31
C GLY A 253 -2.43 -28.01 7.21
N ALA A 254 -1.94 -27.91 8.43
CA ALA A 254 -2.29 -26.85 9.35
C ALA A 254 -1.46 -25.59 9.09
N PRO A 255 -1.91 -24.42 9.59
CA PRO A 255 -1.13 -23.19 9.61
C PRO A 255 0.24 -23.38 10.21
N SER A 256 1.24 -22.70 9.70
CA SER A 256 2.62 -22.76 10.20
C SER A 256 3.37 -21.46 9.88
N ALA A 257 4.59 -21.32 10.38
CA ALA A 257 5.45 -20.19 10.05
C ALA A 257 5.91 -20.14 8.57
N ALA A 258 5.64 -21.18 7.77
CA ALA A 258 6.19 -21.31 6.42
C ALA A 258 5.15 -21.36 5.31
N ASN A 259 3.87 -21.46 5.62
CA ASN A 259 2.80 -21.60 4.64
C ASN A 259 1.79 -20.46 4.75
N PHE A 260 0.93 -20.36 3.74
CA PHE A 260 -0.18 -19.42 3.64
C PHE A 260 -1.44 -20.14 3.18
N SER A 261 -2.61 -19.57 3.54
CA SER A 261 -3.86 -19.80 2.83
C SER A 261 -4.01 -18.78 1.71
N TYR A 262 -4.28 -17.53 2.04
CA TYR A 262 -4.48 -16.44 1.08
C TYR A 262 -3.60 -15.22 1.45
N PRO A 263 -2.33 -15.17 0.99
CA PRO A 263 -1.47 -14.02 1.26
C PRO A 263 -1.92 -12.82 0.43
N ALA A 264 -2.49 -11.80 1.07
CA ALA A 264 -3.05 -10.61 0.44
C ALA A 264 -2.08 -9.41 0.48
N GLY A 265 -1.84 -8.83 1.65
CA GLY A 265 -0.98 -7.66 1.82
C GLY A 265 0.51 -7.98 1.91
N VAL A 266 1.37 -7.12 1.35
CA VAL A 266 2.83 -7.28 1.48
C VAL A 266 3.58 -5.95 1.59
N TRP A 267 4.57 -5.91 2.48
CA TRP A 267 5.52 -4.81 2.58
C TRP A 267 6.97 -5.29 2.76
N THR A 268 7.92 -4.57 2.19
CA THR A 268 9.36 -4.79 2.40
C THR A 268 10.19 -3.51 2.25
N ASP A 269 11.19 -3.35 3.12
CA ASP A 269 12.27 -2.38 2.96
C ASP A 269 13.52 -2.97 2.25
N GLY A 270 13.43 -4.24 1.86
CA GLY A 270 14.54 -5.01 1.28
C GLY A 270 15.42 -5.70 2.32
N THR A 271 15.23 -5.44 3.62
CA THR A 271 15.88 -6.11 4.75
C THR A 271 14.91 -6.94 5.58
N ARG A 272 13.67 -6.50 5.69
CA ARG A 272 12.54 -7.18 6.34
C ARG A 272 11.45 -7.47 5.32
N LEU A 273 10.56 -8.38 5.66
CA LEU A 273 9.36 -8.68 4.88
C LEU A 273 8.18 -8.86 5.85
N VAL A 274 7.04 -8.30 5.50
CA VAL A 274 5.76 -8.47 6.19
C VAL A 274 4.74 -8.96 5.18
N VAL A 275 3.93 -9.95 5.55
CA VAL A 275 2.85 -10.51 4.71
C VAL A 275 1.61 -10.70 5.56
N ALA A 276 0.48 -10.12 5.13
CA ALA A 276 -0.84 -10.47 5.65
C ALA A 276 -1.32 -11.77 5.01
N ASP A 277 -1.75 -12.71 5.84
CA ASP A 277 -2.31 -14.01 5.46
C ASP A 277 -3.77 -13.99 5.89
N GLU A 278 -4.61 -13.51 5.00
CA GLU A 278 -5.99 -13.08 5.24
C GLU A 278 -6.83 -14.18 5.90
N ASP A 279 -7.02 -15.31 5.22
CA ASP A 279 -7.84 -16.44 5.70
C ASP A 279 -7.37 -17.02 7.04
N GLU A 280 -6.10 -16.79 7.38
CA GLU A 280 -5.50 -17.26 8.63
C GLU A 280 -5.54 -16.19 9.74
N SER A 281 -6.19 -15.04 9.47
CA SER A 281 -6.33 -13.91 10.39
C SER A 281 -5.02 -13.54 11.09
N ARG A 282 -3.94 -13.42 10.31
CA ARG A 282 -2.59 -13.17 10.83
C ARG A 282 -1.69 -12.37 9.89
N VAL A 283 -0.66 -11.78 10.48
CA VAL A 283 0.44 -11.16 9.75
C VAL A 283 1.75 -11.87 10.09
N LEU A 284 2.50 -12.28 9.07
CA LEU A 284 3.79 -12.96 9.20
C LEU A 284 4.93 -12.00 8.89
N ILE A 285 5.97 -11.99 9.77
CA ILE A 285 7.12 -11.10 9.65
C ILE A 285 8.43 -11.89 9.59
N TRP A 286 9.26 -11.59 8.59
CA TRP A 286 10.65 -12.00 8.50
C TRP A 286 11.53 -10.82 8.92
N LYS A 287 12.25 -10.96 10.04
CA LYS A 287 13.23 -9.95 10.54
C LYS A 287 14.42 -9.78 9.59
N LYS A 288 14.71 -10.80 8.79
CA LYS A 288 15.74 -10.78 7.74
C LYS A 288 15.10 -11.23 6.44
N PHE A 289 15.33 -10.49 5.38
CA PHE A 289 14.78 -10.78 4.06
C PHE A 289 15.04 -12.24 3.64
N PRO A 290 14.04 -12.99 3.17
CA PRO A 290 14.13 -14.39 2.82
C PRO A 290 15.19 -14.67 1.74
N LYS A 291 15.93 -15.78 1.90
CA LYS A 291 17.02 -16.18 1.00
C LYS A 291 16.76 -17.51 0.29
N LYS A 292 15.77 -18.29 0.72
CA LYS A 292 15.41 -19.61 0.18
C LYS A 292 13.90 -19.79 0.12
N ASN A 293 13.47 -20.73 -0.71
CA ASN A 293 12.07 -21.14 -0.76
C ASN A 293 11.59 -21.67 0.58
N PHE A 294 10.28 -21.54 0.84
CA PHE A 294 9.64 -22.10 2.03
C PHE A 294 10.31 -21.66 3.34
N GLN A 295 10.91 -20.47 3.37
CA GLN A 295 11.56 -19.95 4.56
C GLN A 295 10.51 -19.55 5.60
N LYS A 296 10.66 -20.01 6.82
CA LYS A 296 9.80 -19.70 7.96
C LYS A 296 9.88 -18.22 8.33
N ALA A 297 8.74 -17.63 8.70
CA ALA A 297 8.67 -16.34 9.37
C ALA A 297 9.23 -16.40 10.79
N ASP A 298 9.62 -15.26 11.30
CA ASP A 298 10.20 -15.11 12.65
C ASP A 298 9.14 -14.65 13.68
N ILE A 299 8.08 -13.95 13.25
CA ILE A 299 7.06 -13.34 14.10
C ILE A 299 5.69 -13.55 13.47
N VAL A 300 4.65 -13.72 14.30
CA VAL A 300 3.24 -13.68 13.92
C VAL A 300 2.51 -12.63 14.75
N LEU A 301 1.70 -11.79 14.09
CA LEU A 301 0.75 -10.88 14.72
C LEU A 301 -0.69 -11.35 14.42
N GLY A 302 -1.65 -10.93 15.21
CA GLY A 302 -3.06 -11.33 15.07
C GLY A 302 -3.38 -12.68 15.72
N GLN A 303 -2.36 -13.56 15.84
CA GLN A 303 -2.48 -14.89 16.44
C GLN A 303 -1.44 -15.08 17.55
N PRO A 304 -1.74 -15.84 18.62
CA PRO A 304 -0.80 -16.08 19.72
C PRO A 304 0.42 -16.94 19.28
N ASN A 305 0.28 -17.71 18.23
CA ASN A 305 1.33 -18.57 17.67
C ASN A 305 1.10 -18.86 16.18
N PHE A 306 2.06 -19.51 15.52
CA PHE A 306 2.02 -19.78 14.08
C PHE A 306 1.02 -20.87 13.63
N THR A 307 0.46 -21.62 14.56
CA THR A 307 -0.46 -22.74 14.27
C THR A 307 -1.91 -22.40 14.56
N SER A 308 -2.18 -21.21 15.06
CA SER A 308 -3.53 -20.67 15.27
C SER A 308 -3.99 -19.87 14.07
N ASN A 309 -5.30 -19.92 13.79
CA ASN A 309 -5.97 -19.23 12.69
C ASN A 309 -7.40 -18.79 13.06
N VAL A 310 -7.68 -18.62 14.34
CA VAL A 310 -9.01 -18.26 14.81
C VAL A 310 -9.21 -16.74 14.67
N GLU A 311 -10.28 -16.33 14.04
CA GLU A 311 -10.70 -14.93 13.96
C GLU A 311 -10.82 -14.32 15.37
N ASN A 312 -10.27 -13.13 15.55
CA ASN A 312 -10.28 -12.46 16.85
C ASN A 312 -9.82 -13.37 18.00
N ASN A 313 -8.74 -14.13 17.76
CA ASN A 313 -8.23 -15.11 18.73
C ASN A 313 -8.04 -14.48 20.12
N ASN A 314 -8.68 -15.04 21.14
CA ASN A 314 -8.64 -14.55 22.51
C ASN A 314 -7.34 -14.88 23.28
N GLY A 315 -6.33 -15.40 22.59
CA GLY A 315 -5.05 -15.83 23.16
C GLY A 315 -5.05 -17.26 23.72
N SER A 316 -6.22 -17.89 23.84
CA SER A 316 -6.40 -19.27 24.32
C SER A 316 -6.87 -20.23 23.22
N GLY A 317 -6.94 -19.77 21.97
CA GLY A 317 -7.33 -20.56 20.80
C GLY A 317 -8.82 -20.56 20.49
N GLY A 318 -9.62 -19.75 21.18
CA GLY A 318 -11.03 -19.51 20.88
C GLY A 318 -11.26 -18.15 20.24
N SER A 319 -12.34 -17.99 19.48
CA SER A 319 -12.80 -16.69 18.99
C SER A 319 -13.23 -15.79 20.17
N GLY A 320 -12.97 -14.49 20.05
CA GLY A 320 -13.28 -13.48 21.05
C GLY A 320 -13.75 -12.19 20.41
N SER A 321 -13.81 -11.15 21.21
CA SER A 321 -14.01 -9.79 20.71
C SER A 321 -12.70 -9.25 20.10
N PRO A 322 -12.76 -8.25 19.23
CA PRO A 322 -11.59 -7.51 18.79
C PRO A 322 -10.75 -7.03 19.98
N SER A 323 -9.43 -6.96 19.81
CA SER A 323 -8.48 -6.47 20.82
C SER A 323 -7.26 -5.87 20.13
N ALA A 324 -6.35 -5.27 20.90
CA ALA A 324 -5.11 -4.72 20.37
C ALA A 324 -4.15 -5.80 19.80
N SER A 325 -4.36 -7.09 20.12
CA SER A 325 -3.44 -8.17 19.73
C SER A 325 -3.99 -9.14 18.70
N ASN A 326 -5.31 -9.16 18.48
CA ASN A 326 -5.94 -10.07 17.53
C ASN A 326 -6.44 -9.35 16.27
N MET A 327 -6.76 -10.12 15.25
CA MET A 327 -7.23 -9.65 13.95
C MET A 327 -8.33 -10.58 13.40
N ASN A 328 -9.10 -10.03 12.46
CA ASN A 328 -10.03 -10.77 11.65
C ASN A 328 -9.84 -10.39 10.18
N MET A 329 -9.27 -11.30 9.40
CA MET A 329 -8.99 -11.13 7.98
C MET A 329 -8.18 -9.84 7.68
N PRO A 330 -6.92 -9.71 8.14
CA PRO A 330 -6.05 -8.61 7.71
C PRO A 330 -5.82 -8.72 6.21
N TYR A 331 -6.13 -7.64 5.47
CA TYR A 331 -6.17 -7.71 4.00
C TYR A 331 -4.94 -7.05 3.35
N ASP A 332 -5.14 -6.32 2.26
CA ASP A 332 -4.09 -5.75 1.40
C ASP A 332 -3.24 -4.68 2.07
N GLY A 333 -3.81 -3.98 3.04
CA GLY A 333 -3.18 -2.85 3.69
C GLY A 333 -2.09 -3.24 4.67
N VAL A 334 -0.87 -3.40 4.18
CA VAL A 334 0.34 -3.56 4.99
C VAL A 334 1.37 -2.52 4.57
N TYR A 335 1.71 -1.61 5.46
CA TYR A 335 2.72 -0.58 5.23
C TYR A 335 3.63 -0.37 6.45
N SER A 336 4.86 0.01 6.23
CA SER A 336 5.75 0.47 7.30
C SER A 336 6.69 1.56 6.78
N ASN A 337 6.90 2.59 7.59
CA ASN A 337 7.94 3.60 7.36
C ASN A 337 9.32 3.16 7.88
N GLY A 338 9.46 1.90 8.31
CA GLY A 338 10.68 1.34 8.89
C GLY A 338 10.71 1.38 10.42
N THR A 339 9.97 2.27 11.05
CA THR A 339 9.82 2.41 12.51
C THR A 339 8.45 1.96 12.99
N GLN A 340 7.39 2.38 12.31
CA GLN A 340 6.00 2.04 12.58
C GLN A 340 5.54 0.94 11.62
N LEU A 341 4.53 0.18 12.02
CA LEU A 341 3.81 -0.77 11.18
C LEU A 341 2.32 -0.41 11.18
N PHE A 342 1.70 -0.45 10.01
CA PHE A 342 0.28 -0.19 9.77
C PHE A 342 -0.31 -1.42 9.09
N VAL A 343 -1.45 -1.91 9.59
CA VAL A 343 -2.16 -3.07 9.04
C VAL A 343 -3.65 -2.80 9.03
N THR A 344 -4.30 -3.00 7.89
CA THR A 344 -5.77 -3.04 7.82
C THR A 344 -6.27 -4.36 8.40
N ASP A 345 -7.15 -4.28 9.38
CA ASP A 345 -7.86 -5.39 10.01
C ASP A 345 -9.31 -5.34 9.52
N GLN A 346 -9.49 -5.82 8.26
CA GLN A 346 -10.62 -5.55 7.39
C GLN A 346 -11.97 -5.84 8.06
N MET A 347 -12.18 -7.07 8.47
CA MET A 347 -13.47 -7.51 9.06
C MET A 347 -13.72 -6.96 10.48
N ASN A 348 -12.75 -6.27 11.06
CA ASN A 348 -12.92 -5.47 12.26
C ASN A 348 -13.03 -3.97 11.94
N ASN A 349 -13.13 -3.59 10.67
CA ASN A 349 -13.37 -2.22 10.21
C ASN A 349 -12.39 -1.20 10.81
N ARG A 350 -11.09 -1.53 10.80
CA ARG A 350 -10.08 -0.71 11.45
C ARG A 350 -8.69 -0.82 10.83
N VAL A 351 -7.86 0.18 11.09
CA VAL A 351 -6.41 0.12 10.87
C VAL A 351 -5.72 0.02 12.22
N MET A 352 -4.87 -0.99 12.37
CA MET A 352 -4.03 -1.20 13.56
C MET A 352 -2.64 -0.61 13.32
N ILE A 353 -2.12 0.15 14.28
CA ILE A 353 -0.84 0.85 14.16
C ILE A 353 0.05 0.51 15.36
N TRP A 354 1.26 0.05 15.06
CA TRP A 354 2.35 -0.13 16.01
C TRP A 354 3.33 1.04 15.85
N ASN A 355 3.49 1.86 16.88
CA ASN A 355 4.43 2.99 16.89
C ASN A 355 5.89 2.53 16.88
N THR A 356 6.14 1.30 17.29
CA THR A 356 7.43 0.64 17.18
C THR A 356 7.27 -0.67 16.43
N PHE A 357 8.07 -0.88 15.39
CA PHE A 357 8.00 -2.10 14.57
C PHE A 357 8.11 -3.36 15.44
N PRO A 358 7.14 -4.29 15.39
CA PRO A 358 7.07 -5.45 16.26
C PRO A 358 8.30 -6.36 16.16
N THR A 359 8.83 -6.78 17.31
CA THR A 359 10.01 -7.67 17.40
C THR A 359 9.71 -9.03 18.03
N VAL A 360 8.49 -9.20 18.57
CA VAL A 360 7.98 -10.44 19.16
C VAL A 360 6.57 -10.73 18.64
N SER A 361 6.15 -11.99 18.70
CA SER A 361 4.80 -12.40 18.28
C SER A 361 3.73 -11.87 19.24
N PHE A 362 2.53 -11.70 18.70
CA PHE A 362 1.34 -11.28 19.43
C PHE A 362 1.48 -9.91 20.14
N THR A 363 2.39 -9.05 19.64
CA THR A 363 2.54 -7.68 20.17
C THR A 363 1.25 -6.90 19.96
N PRO A 364 0.68 -6.26 20.99
CA PRO A 364 -0.49 -5.40 20.83
C PRO A 364 -0.14 -4.15 20.00
N ALA A 365 -1.10 -3.67 19.22
CA ALA A 365 -1.01 -2.37 18.55
C ALA A 365 -1.19 -1.23 19.56
N ASP A 366 -0.66 -0.06 19.22
CA ASP A 366 -0.69 1.13 20.06
C ASP A 366 -1.88 2.05 19.74
N ILE A 367 -2.28 2.10 18.45
CA ILE A 367 -3.32 3.03 17.94
C ILE A 367 -4.28 2.26 17.04
N VAL A 368 -5.55 2.65 17.07
CA VAL A 368 -6.60 2.16 16.18
C VAL A 368 -7.29 3.32 15.47
N LEU A 369 -7.42 3.25 14.14
CA LEU A 369 -8.27 4.13 13.33
C LEU A 369 -9.53 3.37 12.90
N GLY A 370 -10.62 4.10 12.67
CA GLY A 370 -11.91 3.54 12.26
C GLY A 370 -12.79 3.09 13.42
N GLN A 371 -12.19 2.85 14.60
CA GLN A 371 -12.89 2.41 15.79
C GLN A 371 -12.51 3.28 17.00
N PRO A 372 -13.43 3.56 17.96
CA PRO A 372 -13.14 4.38 19.13
C PRO A 372 -12.13 3.72 20.08
N ASN A 373 -12.05 2.40 20.05
CA ASN A 373 -11.11 1.61 20.86
C ASN A 373 -10.89 0.22 20.23
N PHE A 374 -9.97 -0.56 20.77
CA PHE A 374 -9.60 -1.88 20.24
C PHE A 374 -10.65 -2.97 20.43
N SER A 375 -11.64 -2.79 21.30
CA SER A 375 -12.67 -3.81 21.55
C SER A 375 -13.86 -3.72 20.60
N CYS A 376 -13.90 -2.71 19.74
CA CYS A 376 -14.91 -2.53 18.72
C CYS A 376 -14.39 -2.99 17.34
N GLY A 377 -15.32 -3.44 16.48
CA GLY A 377 -15.06 -3.86 15.12
C GLY A 377 -16.33 -3.76 14.27
N VAL A 378 -17.15 -2.73 14.51
CA VAL A 378 -18.43 -2.52 13.84
C VAL A 378 -18.20 -1.57 12.66
N GLU A 379 -18.80 -1.89 11.52
CA GLU A 379 -18.78 -0.99 10.35
C GLU A 379 -19.36 0.38 10.71
N ASP A 380 -18.81 1.42 10.13
CA ASP A 380 -19.29 2.80 10.32
C ASP A 380 -19.58 3.17 11.77
N ASN A 381 -18.68 2.82 12.70
CA ASN A 381 -18.89 3.02 14.14
C ASN A 381 -19.21 4.48 14.49
N ASP A 382 -20.24 4.70 15.30
CA ASP A 382 -20.72 6.04 15.71
C ASP A 382 -19.82 6.77 16.73
N GLY A 383 -18.78 6.11 17.25
CA GLY A 383 -17.88 6.66 18.26
C GLY A 383 -18.41 6.60 19.70
N THR A 384 -19.65 6.18 19.93
CA THR A 384 -20.28 6.12 21.29
C THR A 384 -20.17 4.75 21.94
N GLY A 385 -19.33 3.87 21.41
CA GLY A 385 -19.12 2.51 21.86
C GLY A 385 -18.87 1.61 20.65
N CYS A 386 -19.45 0.41 20.65
CA CYS A 386 -19.41 -0.50 19.51
C CYS A 386 -20.79 -0.55 18.83
N ALA A 387 -21.27 0.60 18.38
CA ALA A 387 -22.55 0.75 17.70
C ALA A 387 -22.33 1.24 16.25
N MET A 388 -23.12 0.72 15.32
CA MET A 388 -23.17 1.19 13.95
C MET A 388 -23.78 2.60 13.90
N GLY A 389 -23.18 3.49 13.12
CA GLY A 389 -23.64 4.86 12.90
C GLY A 389 -23.88 5.14 11.43
N GLY A 390 -23.58 6.34 11.02
CA GLY A 390 -23.48 6.74 9.61
C GLY A 390 -22.03 6.91 9.20
N VAL A 391 -21.78 6.85 7.91
CA VAL A 391 -20.46 7.11 7.32
C VAL A 391 -19.93 8.49 7.74
N SER A 392 -18.69 8.57 8.15
CA SER A 392 -18.08 9.80 8.68
C SER A 392 -16.57 9.86 8.42
N ALA A 393 -15.92 10.97 8.82
CA ALA A 393 -14.47 11.12 8.73
C ALA A 393 -13.69 10.23 9.73
N ASN A 394 -14.34 9.68 10.74
CA ASN A 394 -13.67 8.94 11.80
C ASN A 394 -13.77 7.42 11.65
N ASN A 395 -14.80 6.94 10.97
CA ASN A 395 -15.09 5.51 10.87
C ASN A 395 -14.62 4.92 9.53
N LEU A 396 -14.55 3.60 9.51
CA LEU A 396 -14.16 2.80 8.37
C LEU A 396 -15.15 1.64 8.19
N ASP A 397 -15.26 1.19 6.96
CA ASP A 397 -15.92 -0.02 6.54
C ASP A 397 -14.97 -0.84 5.66
N GLU A 398 -14.64 -2.04 6.10
CA GLU A 398 -13.76 -2.98 5.38
C GLU A 398 -12.51 -2.30 4.76
N PRO A 399 -11.63 -1.63 5.54
CA PRO A 399 -10.49 -0.93 4.98
C PRO A 399 -9.51 -1.88 4.28
N ASN A 400 -9.19 -1.57 3.01
CA ASN A 400 -8.45 -2.46 2.11
C ASN A 400 -6.98 -2.08 1.91
N GLY A 401 -6.60 -0.83 2.13
CA GLY A 401 -5.24 -0.37 1.87
C GLY A 401 -4.78 0.73 2.81
N VAL A 402 -3.46 0.82 3.02
CA VAL A 402 -2.85 1.88 3.82
C VAL A 402 -1.49 2.26 3.27
N THR A 403 -1.21 3.56 3.18
CA THR A 403 0.09 4.10 2.73
C THR A 403 0.37 5.42 3.43
N GLN A 404 1.59 5.62 3.89
CA GLN A 404 2.03 6.92 4.41
C GLN A 404 2.76 7.71 3.33
N ILE A 405 2.52 9.02 3.28
CA ILE A 405 3.21 9.98 2.39
C ILE A 405 3.59 11.19 3.24
N GLY A 406 4.85 11.31 3.58
CA GLY A 406 5.32 12.38 4.47
C GLY A 406 4.60 12.31 5.83
N ASN A 407 3.89 13.38 6.20
CA ASN A 407 3.10 13.45 7.45
C ASN A 407 1.60 13.13 7.25
N GLN A 408 1.25 12.42 6.18
CA GLN A 408 -0.13 12.01 5.89
C GLN A 408 -0.24 10.50 5.78
N LEU A 409 -1.30 9.92 6.32
CA LEU A 409 -1.68 8.53 6.12
C LEU A 409 -2.90 8.48 5.20
N ILE A 410 -2.84 7.68 4.15
CA ILE A 410 -3.97 7.44 3.25
C ILE A 410 -4.49 6.03 3.53
N VAL A 411 -5.78 5.92 3.81
CA VAL A 411 -6.48 4.65 4.01
C VAL A 411 -7.50 4.47 2.89
N VAL A 412 -7.50 3.29 2.29
CA VAL A 412 -8.51 2.87 1.32
C VAL A 412 -9.66 2.24 2.09
N ASP A 413 -10.84 2.81 1.97
CA ASP A 413 -12.05 2.43 2.70
C ASP A 413 -13.08 1.80 1.77
N GLY A 414 -13.73 0.72 2.21
CA GLY A 414 -14.73 -0.02 1.45
C GLY A 414 -15.97 0.80 1.05
N ASN A 415 -16.19 1.94 1.69
CA ASN A 415 -17.22 2.92 1.33
C ASN A 415 -16.89 3.71 0.03
N SER A 416 -16.16 3.11 -0.90
CA SER A 416 -15.78 3.73 -2.19
C SER A 416 -15.07 5.07 -2.02
N ARG A 417 -14.07 5.13 -1.13
CA ARG A 417 -13.35 6.37 -0.82
C ARG A 417 -11.93 6.13 -0.34
N TYR A 418 -11.10 7.15 -0.50
CA TYR A 418 -9.76 7.24 0.09
C TYR A 418 -9.76 8.34 1.15
N LEU A 419 -9.40 8.00 2.37
CA LEU A 419 -9.35 8.91 3.50
C LEU A 419 -7.90 9.33 3.79
N ILE A 420 -7.66 10.65 3.88
CA ILE A 420 -6.35 11.21 4.23
C ILE A 420 -6.40 11.70 5.67
N TYR A 421 -5.47 11.21 6.50
CA TYR A 421 -5.28 11.59 7.89
C TYR A 421 -3.99 12.38 8.02
N ASP A 422 -4.06 13.59 8.56
CA ASP A 422 -2.86 14.40 8.85
C ASP A 422 -2.23 13.98 10.17
N GLY A 423 -0.91 13.78 10.20
CA GLY A 423 -0.17 13.60 11.43
C GLY A 423 -0.16 14.86 12.28
N GLN A 424 -0.23 14.68 13.60
CA GLN A 424 -0.24 15.74 14.62
C GLN A 424 1.16 16.27 14.92
#